data_fccdb293f890320807da13506d92d304
#
_entry.id   fccdb293f890320807da13506d92d304
#
_cell.length_a   1.000
_cell.length_b   1.000
_cell.length_c   1.000
_cell.angle_alpha   90.00
_cell.angle_beta   90.00
_cell.angle_gamma   90.00
#
_symmetry.space_group_name_H-M   'P 1'
#
loop_
_entity.id
_entity.type
_entity.pdbx_description
1 polymer ?
#
loop_
_entity_poly.entity_id
_entity_poly.type
_entity_poly.pdbx_seq_one_letter_code
_entity_poly.pdbx_strand_id
1 'polypeptide(L)'
;MDNAHPLAWTVDEILKATGGDLLCGDQIRSRKFAKVSIDSRNISAGDLFVAIVGEVHDGHRFANDVVEKGVGGLVVAENKAGELPISEWQARHIACVAVADTIRALGDLAAFHRSRNDVAVVAITGSNGKTTTRQMTAEVVAQKFSTLSTIGNYNNQIGVPLTLLRLSPEHAWAVVELGTNSPGEIARLARICSPDIGVITNIGPAHLEGLGSLDGVMREKEQLIDLLKTGGRAVLNADDRRVCKIADRTEKKVLLFGLNKTAAIRATKIQERVRGISFSLDLPRESLTVDLKVPGQFMVINALAAAAVGHLLELSAVEIKSGLETFKPAWGRMNVFQTANGIHVIDDTYNANPDSMQAAITTLNTLRANNRSVIVAGDMLELGAQAESLHRQVGAWAATADINKLYVTGEYAEAVTAGAKDAGMNGKNIFIGLPEKILTHLKDYLKPGDWVLVKGSRGAKMDDIVERIKEWAGIKPEA
;
A
#
# COMPACT_ATOMS: atom_id res chain seq x y z
N MET A 1 -37.78 5.20 6.61
CA MET A 1 -37.51 5.58 5.20
C MET A 1 -36.37 4.70 4.77
N ASP A 2 -36.64 3.71 3.91
CA ASP A 2 -35.69 2.72 3.44
C ASP A 2 -34.52 3.42 2.71
N ASN A 3 -33.39 3.56 3.38
CA ASN A 3 -32.12 3.81 2.72
C ASN A 3 -31.68 2.50 2.04
N ALA A 4 -32.44 2.02 1.07
CA ALA A 4 -32.01 0.96 0.19
C ALA A 4 -30.78 1.47 -0.57
N HIS A 5 -29.61 0.96 -0.27
CA HIS A 5 -28.38 1.18 -1.04
C HIS A 5 -28.76 0.89 -2.52
N PRO A 6 -28.58 1.84 -3.46
CA PRO A 6 -29.08 1.70 -4.84
C PRO A 6 -28.45 0.53 -5.62
N LEU A 7 -27.53 -0.18 -5.02
CA LEU A 7 -26.79 -1.33 -5.58
C LEU A 7 -26.91 -2.59 -4.71
N ALA A 8 -28.05 -2.78 -4.07
CA ALA A 8 -28.33 -4.03 -3.35
C ALA A 8 -28.22 -5.26 -4.26
N TRP A 9 -27.81 -6.37 -3.69
CA TRP A 9 -27.60 -7.64 -4.39
C TRP A 9 -28.81 -8.54 -4.33
N THR A 10 -29.07 -9.28 -5.41
CA THR A 10 -30.03 -10.41 -5.40
C THR A 10 -29.31 -11.73 -5.49
N VAL A 11 -29.97 -12.85 -5.18
CA VAL A 11 -29.39 -14.19 -5.34
C VAL A 11 -28.98 -14.42 -6.79
N ASP A 12 -29.82 -14.03 -7.76
CA ASP A 12 -29.51 -14.22 -9.18
C ASP A 12 -28.27 -13.42 -9.62
N GLU A 13 -28.07 -12.23 -9.07
CA GLU A 13 -26.85 -11.46 -9.33
C GLU A 13 -25.60 -12.09 -8.71
N ILE A 14 -25.72 -12.70 -7.52
CA ILE A 14 -24.61 -13.44 -6.89
C ILE A 14 -24.23 -14.64 -7.74
N LEU A 15 -25.22 -15.43 -8.19
CA LEU A 15 -24.99 -16.57 -9.08
C LEU A 15 -24.36 -16.14 -10.39
N LYS A 16 -24.88 -15.07 -11.02
CA LYS A 16 -24.32 -14.52 -12.25
C LYS A 16 -22.87 -14.02 -12.07
N ALA A 17 -22.56 -13.39 -10.95
CA ALA A 17 -21.23 -12.85 -10.68
C ALA A 17 -20.21 -13.95 -10.41
N THR A 18 -20.59 -14.97 -9.62
CA THR A 18 -19.68 -16.00 -9.10
C THR A 18 -19.64 -17.28 -9.92
N GLY A 19 -20.69 -17.53 -10.71
CA GLY A 19 -20.88 -18.83 -11.38
C GLY A 19 -21.11 -19.99 -10.42
N GLY A 20 -21.48 -19.70 -9.16
CA GLY A 20 -21.70 -20.71 -8.13
C GLY A 20 -23.06 -21.42 -8.22
N ASP A 21 -23.23 -22.47 -7.42
CA ASP A 21 -24.46 -23.27 -7.33
C ASP A 21 -25.29 -22.87 -6.12
N LEU A 22 -26.60 -22.70 -6.32
CA LEU A 22 -27.53 -22.38 -5.24
C LEU A 22 -27.88 -23.67 -4.46
N LEU A 23 -27.45 -23.72 -3.19
CA LEU A 23 -27.76 -24.85 -2.30
C LEU A 23 -29.13 -24.72 -1.62
N CYS A 24 -29.52 -23.48 -1.29
CA CYS A 24 -30.85 -23.14 -0.75
C CYS A 24 -31.16 -21.67 -0.96
N GLY A 25 -32.44 -21.27 -0.89
CA GLY A 25 -32.90 -19.91 -1.04
C GLY A 25 -33.64 -19.61 -2.34
N ASP A 26 -34.14 -20.64 -3.06
CA ASP A 26 -34.92 -20.48 -4.30
C ASP A 26 -36.12 -19.53 -4.13
N GLN A 27 -36.80 -19.58 -2.97
CA GLN A 27 -37.98 -18.75 -2.71
C GLN A 27 -37.65 -17.29 -2.45
N ILE A 28 -36.38 -16.93 -2.32
CA ILE A 28 -35.93 -15.58 -2.02
C ILE A 28 -34.96 -15.00 -3.09
N ARG A 29 -35.02 -15.54 -4.33
CA ARG A 29 -34.10 -15.11 -5.42
C ARG A 29 -34.10 -13.61 -5.67
N SER A 30 -35.23 -12.94 -5.50
CA SER A 30 -35.39 -11.48 -5.67
C SER A 30 -35.09 -10.67 -4.40
N ARG A 31 -34.84 -11.33 -3.25
CA ARG A 31 -34.52 -10.64 -2.00
C ARG A 31 -33.21 -9.85 -2.17
N LYS A 32 -33.21 -8.63 -1.69
CA LYS A 32 -32.04 -7.75 -1.75
C LYS A 32 -31.18 -7.89 -0.51
N PHE A 33 -29.89 -8.11 -0.71
CA PHE A 33 -28.86 -8.03 0.33
C PHE A 33 -28.28 -6.63 0.35
N ALA A 34 -28.10 -6.07 1.54
CA ALA A 34 -27.66 -4.69 1.68
C ALA A 34 -26.16 -4.51 1.35
N LYS A 35 -25.32 -5.45 1.82
CA LYS A 35 -23.86 -5.35 1.81
C LYS A 35 -23.24 -6.76 1.70
N VAL A 36 -22.05 -6.82 1.12
CA VAL A 36 -21.18 -8.01 1.15
C VAL A 36 -20.15 -7.83 2.25
N SER A 37 -19.99 -8.81 3.14
CA SER A 37 -19.06 -8.80 4.25
C SER A 37 -18.32 -10.14 4.38
N ILE A 38 -17.07 -10.07 4.84
CA ILE A 38 -16.27 -11.24 5.24
C ILE A 38 -16.01 -11.27 6.75
N ASP A 39 -16.42 -10.22 7.50
CA ASP A 39 -16.19 -10.08 8.93
C ASP A 39 -17.46 -10.41 9.72
N SER A 40 -17.46 -11.60 10.35
CA SER A 40 -18.57 -12.09 11.15
C SER A 40 -18.88 -11.23 12.38
N ARG A 41 -17.93 -10.39 12.85
CA ARG A 41 -18.10 -9.53 14.04
C ARG A 41 -18.92 -8.28 13.72
N ASN A 42 -18.72 -7.72 12.51
CA ASN A 42 -19.31 -6.45 12.04
C ASN A 42 -20.36 -6.66 10.93
N ILE A 43 -21.07 -7.82 10.95
CA ILE A 43 -22.12 -8.13 9.99
C ILE A 43 -23.48 -7.73 10.54
N SER A 44 -24.37 -7.29 9.65
CA SER A 44 -25.72 -6.85 9.98
C SER A 44 -26.79 -7.77 9.38
N ALA A 45 -28.01 -7.66 9.91
CA ALA A 45 -29.15 -8.38 9.36
C ALA A 45 -29.39 -7.99 7.88
N GLY A 46 -29.62 -8.98 7.04
CA GLY A 46 -29.83 -8.79 5.60
C GLY A 46 -28.55 -8.65 4.77
N ASP A 47 -27.35 -8.69 5.35
CA ASP A 47 -26.08 -8.72 4.61
C ASP A 47 -25.85 -10.08 3.94
N LEU A 48 -24.95 -10.12 2.95
CA LEU A 48 -24.36 -11.32 2.38
C LEU A 48 -23.00 -11.59 3.04
N PHE A 49 -22.81 -12.77 3.62
CA PHE A 49 -21.55 -13.19 4.19
C PHE A 49 -20.76 -14.07 3.21
N VAL A 50 -19.49 -13.75 2.95
CA VAL A 50 -18.58 -14.60 2.18
C VAL A 50 -17.61 -15.28 3.14
N ALA A 51 -17.70 -16.61 3.25
CA ALA A 51 -16.90 -17.43 4.15
C ALA A 51 -15.50 -17.66 3.57
N ILE A 52 -14.58 -16.71 3.78
CA ILE A 52 -13.20 -16.79 3.28
C ILE A 52 -12.41 -17.83 4.08
N VAL A 53 -11.67 -18.68 3.37
CA VAL A 53 -10.63 -19.53 3.95
C VAL A 53 -9.30 -18.79 3.85
N GLY A 54 -8.80 -18.30 4.99
CA GLY A 54 -7.49 -17.64 5.11
C GLY A 54 -6.44 -18.57 5.70
N GLU A 55 -5.22 -18.10 5.80
CA GLU A 55 -4.08 -18.88 6.36
C GLU A 55 -4.29 -19.28 7.83
N VAL A 56 -4.94 -18.43 8.62
CA VAL A 56 -5.13 -18.62 10.07
C VAL A 56 -6.57 -18.97 10.43
N HIS A 57 -7.54 -18.41 9.71
CA HIS A 57 -8.96 -18.54 10.03
C HIS A 57 -9.75 -19.07 8.85
N ASP A 58 -10.70 -19.98 9.15
CA ASP A 58 -11.71 -20.46 8.22
C ASP A 58 -13.06 -19.81 8.54
N GLY A 59 -13.56 -18.96 7.63
CA GLY A 59 -14.80 -18.22 7.77
C GLY A 59 -16.03 -19.11 7.92
N HIS A 60 -15.99 -20.37 7.43
CA HIS A 60 -17.08 -21.33 7.56
C HIS A 60 -17.41 -21.66 9.02
N ARG A 61 -16.43 -21.57 9.93
CA ARG A 61 -16.66 -21.78 11.37
C ARG A 61 -17.62 -20.77 11.99
N PHE A 62 -17.79 -19.62 11.34
CA PHE A 62 -18.68 -18.55 11.80
C PHE A 62 -20.02 -18.54 11.06
N ALA A 63 -20.28 -19.51 10.16
CA ALA A 63 -21.47 -19.51 9.32
C ALA A 63 -22.77 -19.52 10.14
N ASN A 64 -22.85 -20.35 11.18
CA ASN A 64 -24.02 -20.39 12.07
C ASN A 64 -24.14 -19.07 12.89
N ASP A 65 -23.02 -18.51 13.38
CA ASP A 65 -23.05 -17.29 14.16
C ASP A 65 -23.62 -16.10 13.35
N VAL A 66 -23.25 -16.00 12.06
CA VAL A 66 -23.76 -14.92 11.19
C VAL A 66 -25.23 -15.16 10.81
N VAL A 67 -25.67 -16.42 10.69
CA VAL A 67 -27.08 -16.77 10.49
C VAL A 67 -27.92 -16.37 11.70
N GLU A 68 -27.41 -16.58 12.93
CA GLU A 68 -28.08 -16.12 14.16
C GLU A 68 -28.14 -14.57 14.24
N LYS A 69 -27.19 -13.85 13.64
CA LYS A 69 -27.23 -12.40 13.49
C LYS A 69 -28.18 -11.90 12.38
N GLY A 70 -28.84 -12.83 11.67
CA GLY A 70 -29.87 -12.52 10.69
C GLY A 70 -29.35 -12.17 9.31
N VAL A 71 -28.18 -12.65 8.88
CA VAL A 71 -27.73 -12.48 7.48
C VAL A 71 -28.76 -12.99 6.50
N GLY A 72 -28.83 -12.38 5.34
CA GLY A 72 -29.75 -12.76 4.27
C GLY A 72 -29.23 -13.94 3.45
N GLY A 73 -27.91 -14.13 3.37
CA GLY A 73 -27.30 -15.20 2.60
C GLY A 73 -25.82 -15.39 2.87
N LEU A 74 -25.29 -16.52 2.38
CA LEU A 74 -23.89 -16.91 2.48
C LEU A 74 -23.34 -17.35 1.12
N VAL A 75 -22.04 -17.09 0.92
CA VAL A 75 -21.22 -17.70 -0.13
C VAL A 75 -20.19 -18.59 0.57
N VAL A 76 -20.18 -19.87 0.25
CA VAL A 76 -19.38 -20.90 0.92
C VAL A 76 -18.58 -21.71 -0.10
N ALA A 77 -17.51 -22.37 0.35
CA ALA A 77 -16.75 -23.28 -0.50
C ALA A 77 -17.51 -24.61 -0.71
N GLU A 78 -17.54 -25.11 -1.94
CA GLU A 78 -18.21 -26.37 -2.30
C GLU A 78 -17.79 -27.55 -1.42
N ASN A 79 -16.48 -27.66 -1.17
CA ASN A 79 -15.92 -28.75 -0.35
C ASN A 79 -16.28 -28.64 1.14
N LYS A 80 -16.88 -27.53 1.58
CA LYS A 80 -17.39 -27.30 2.94
C LYS A 80 -18.92 -27.43 3.05
N ALA A 81 -19.63 -27.47 1.93
CA ALA A 81 -21.10 -27.48 1.89
C ALA A 81 -21.72 -28.64 2.67
N GLY A 82 -21.11 -29.83 2.63
CA GLY A 82 -21.58 -31.00 3.36
C GLY A 82 -21.47 -30.91 4.89
N GLU A 83 -20.71 -29.97 5.41
CA GLU A 83 -20.56 -29.75 6.86
C GLU A 83 -21.59 -28.74 7.40
N LEU A 84 -22.38 -28.09 6.52
CA LEU A 84 -23.26 -26.97 6.85
C LEU A 84 -24.73 -27.41 6.95
N PRO A 85 -25.54 -26.81 7.84
CA PRO A 85 -26.94 -27.19 8.05
C PRO A 85 -27.87 -26.56 7.00
N ILE A 86 -27.66 -26.89 5.72
CA ILE A 86 -28.37 -26.28 4.56
C ILE A 86 -29.88 -26.40 4.67
N SER A 87 -30.41 -27.54 5.14
CA SER A 87 -31.86 -27.76 5.31
C SER A 87 -32.47 -26.82 6.35
N GLU A 88 -31.72 -26.54 7.44
CA GLU A 88 -32.16 -25.61 8.48
C GLU A 88 -32.14 -24.15 7.93
N TRP A 89 -31.11 -23.76 7.18
CA TRP A 89 -31.02 -22.47 6.56
C TRP A 89 -32.12 -22.24 5.52
N GLN A 90 -32.49 -23.29 4.77
CA GLN A 90 -33.61 -23.22 3.84
C GLN A 90 -34.93 -22.94 4.57
N ALA A 91 -35.17 -23.56 5.71
CA ALA A 91 -36.38 -23.34 6.53
C ALA A 91 -36.43 -21.90 7.10
N ARG A 92 -35.25 -21.29 7.32
CA ARG A 92 -35.10 -19.91 7.80
C ARG A 92 -35.06 -18.87 6.66
N HIS A 93 -35.27 -19.25 5.42
CA HIS A 93 -35.20 -18.39 4.22
C HIS A 93 -33.84 -17.71 4.08
N ILE A 94 -32.74 -18.43 4.33
CA ILE A 94 -31.38 -17.99 4.09
C ILE A 94 -30.95 -18.51 2.72
N ALA A 95 -30.30 -17.65 1.90
CA ALA A 95 -29.67 -18.09 0.67
C ALA A 95 -28.27 -18.64 0.94
N CYS A 96 -27.92 -19.78 0.31
CA CYS A 96 -26.54 -20.29 0.37
C CYS A 96 -26.07 -20.64 -1.05
N VAL A 97 -24.99 -20.01 -1.47
CA VAL A 97 -24.34 -20.23 -2.77
C VAL A 97 -23.00 -20.91 -2.56
N ALA A 98 -22.81 -22.07 -3.17
CA ALA A 98 -21.54 -22.79 -3.16
C ALA A 98 -20.66 -22.35 -4.34
N VAL A 99 -19.37 -22.17 -4.08
CA VAL A 99 -18.36 -21.78 -5.07
C VAL A 99 -17.08 -22.60 -4.90
N ALA A 100 -16.34 -22.81 -5.96
CA ALA A 100 -15.08 -23.56 -5.90
C ALA A 100 -14.02 -22.85 -5.01
N ASP A 101 -13.95 -21.51 -5.06
CA ASP A 101 -12.99 -20.67 -4.31
C ASP A 101 -13.69 -19.39 -3.85
N THR A 102 -13.80 -19.20 -2.55
CA THR A 102 -14.48 -18.04 -1.93
C THR A 102 -13.69 -16.74 -2.06
N ILE A 103 -12.36 -16.78 -2.17
CA ILE A 103 -11.53 -15.59 -2.45
C ILE A 103 -11.73 -15.14 -3.89
N ARG A 104 -11.80 -16.11 -4.82
CA ARG A 104 -12.13 -15.82 -6.21
C ARG A 104 -13.54 -15.24 -6.33
N ALA A 105 -14.51 -15.84 -5.68
CA ALA A 105 -15.89 -15.36 -5.67
C ALA A 105 -16.03 -13.94 -5.12
N LEU A 106 -15.27 -13.58 -4.06
CA LEU A 106 -15.23 -12.21 -3.55
C LEU A 106 -14.71 -11.21 -4.62
N GLY A 107 -13.68 -11.60 -5.38
CA GLY A 107 -13.17 -10.83 -6.51
C GLY A 107 -14.20 -10.67 -7.63
N ASP A 108 -14.90 -11.75 -7.98
CA ASP A 108 -15.92 -11.78 -9.04
C ASP A 108 -17.16 -10.94 -8.64
N LEU A 109 -17.58 -10.99 -7.36
CA LEU A 109 -18.58 -10.07 -6.81
C LEU A 109 -18.13 -8.62 -6.93
N ALA A 110 -16.89 -8.30 -6.58
CA ALA A 110 -16.37 -6.95 -6.67
C ALA A 110 -16.29 -6.45 -8.13
N ALA A 111 -15.87 -7.29 -9.07
CA ALA A 111 -15.83 -6.99 -10.50
C ALA A 111 -17.26 -6.74 -11.04
N PHE A 112 -18.22 -7.56 -10.65
CA PHE A 112 -19.62 -7.38 -11.02
C PHE A 112 -20.18 -6.07 -10.44
N HIS A 113 -19.92 -5.79 -9.15
CA HIS A 113 -20.30 -4.53 -8.52
C HIS A 113 -19.67 -3.32 -9.23
N ARG A 114 -18.36 -3.41 -9.55
CA ARG A 114 -17.63 -2.41 -10.32
C ARG A 114 -18.29 -2.14 -11.68
N SER A 115 -18.73 -3.18 -12.37
CA SER A 115 -19.36 -3.05 -13.70
C SER A 115 -20.72 -2.35 -13.68
N ARG A 116 -21.42 -2.34 -12.53
CA ARG A 116 -22.70 -1.65 -12.34
C ARG A 116 -22.55 -0.18 -11.97
N ASN A 117 -21.32 0.27 -11.70
CA ASN A 117 -21.01 1.64 -11.31
C ASN A 117 -20.26 2.34 -12.44
N ASP A 118 -20.72 3.50 -12.84
CA ASP A 118 -20.02 4.37 -13.80
C ASP A 118 -18.96 5.23 -13.08
N VAL A 119 -18.08 4.55 -12.33
CA VAL A 119 -16.99 5.18 -11.56
C VAL A 119 -15.68 4.92 -12.29
N ALA A 120 -14.90 5.94 -12.60
CA ALA A 120 -13.59 5.77 -13.19
C ALA A 120 -12.56 5.32 -12.14
N VAL A 121 -11.56 4.53 -12.54
CA VAL A 121 -10.58 3.94 -11.62
C VAL A 121 -9.16 4.32 -11.99
N VAL A 122 -8.42 4.85 -11.01
CA VAL A 122 -6.96 4.94 -11.02
C VAL A 122 -6.41 3.76 -10.24
N ALA A 123 -5.65 2.89 -10.88
CA ALA A 123 -4.96 1.79 -10.22
C ALA A 123 -3.46 2.08 -10.12
N ILE A 124 -2.88 1.85 -8.95
CA ILE A 124 -1.49 2.20 -8.65
C ILE A 124 -0.72 0.97 -8.18
N THR A 125 0.40 0.67 -8.83
CA THR A 125 1.36 -0.36 -8.40
C THR A 125 2.80 0.17 -8.44
N GLY A 126 3.73 -0.64 -7.99
CA GLY A 126 5.17 -0.36 -7.96
C GLY A 126 5.87 -1.13 -6.86
N SER A 127 7.18 -1.12 -6.84
CA SER A 127 7.96 -1.74 -5.75
C SER A 127 7.87 -0.88 -4.49
N ASN A 128 8.10 0.41 -4.61
CA ASN A 128 8.07 1.41 -3.54
C ASN A 128 7.07 2.53 -3.83
N GLY A 129 6.60 3.21 -2.78
CA GLY A 129 5.79 4.43 -2.91
C GLY A 129 4.31 4.22 -3.24
N LYS A 130 3.82 3.00 -3.45
CA LYS A 130 2.42 2.70 -3.80
C LYS A 130 1.41 3.41 -2.89
N THR A 131 1.48 3.16 -1.60
CA THR A 131 0.52 3.71 -0.61
C THR A 131 0.60 5.23 -0.54
N THR A 132 1.80 5.78 -0.53
CA THR A 132 2.02 7.23 -0.53
C THR A 132 1.46 7.88 -1.80
N THR A 133 1.78 7.33 -2.97
CA THR A 133 1.25 7.81 -4.26
C THR A 133 -0.28 7.68 -4.29
N ARG A 134 -0.85 6.57 -3.82
CA ARG A 134 -2.29 6.37 -3.73
C ARG A 134 -2.95 7.43 -2.84
N GLN A 135 -2.38 7.71 -1.66
CA GLN A 135 -2.91 8.74 -0.77
C GLN A 135 -2.81 10.13 -1.41
N MET A 136 -1.63 10.53 -1.91
CA MET A 136 -1.46 11.81 -2.60
C MET A 136 -2.40 11.94 -3.81
N THR A 137 -2.56 10.87 -4.60
CA THR A 137 -3.49 10.85 -5.74
C THR A 137 -4.94 11.03 -5.28
N ALA A 138 -5.34 10.35 -4.20
CA ALA A 138 -6.70 10.49 -3.67
C ALA A 138 -6.97 11.92 -3.18
N GLU A 139 -6.01 12.55 -2.46
CA GLU A 139 -6.13 13.95 -2.02
C GLU A 139 -6.20 14.93 -3.20
N VAL A 140 -5.40 14.71 -4.25
CA VAL A 140 -5.43 15.53 -5.47
C VAL A 140 -6.77 15.37 -6.19
N VAL A 141 -7.23 14.14 -6.44
CA VAL A 141 -8.50 13.87 -7.14
C VAL A 141 -9.69 14.39 -6.36
N ALA A 142 -9.64 14.29 -5.03
CA ALA A 142 -10.70 14.78 -4.14
C ALA A 142 -10.87 16.31 -4.15
N GLN A 143 -9.92 17.07 -4.69
CA GLN A 143 -10.09 18.52 -4.84
C GLN A 143 -11.24 18.90 -5.80
N LYS A 144 -11.59 17.98 -6.70
CA LYS A 144 -12.60 18.21 -7.74
C LYS A 144 -13.70 17.15 -7.79
N PHE A 145 -13.40 15.92 -7.38
CA PHE A 145 -14.29 14.77 -7.59
C PHE A 145 -14.54 14.00 -6.29
N SER A 146 -15.77 13.52 -6.11
CA SER A 146 -16.05 12.54 -5.05
C SER A 146 -15.23 11.27 -5.28
N THR A 147 -14.38 10.93 -4.32
CA THR A 147 -13.31 9.95 -4.50
C THR A 147 -13.34 8.86 -3.45
N LEU A 148 -13.46 7.60 -3.89
CA LEU A 148 -13.19 6.42 -3.06
C LEU A 148 -11.70 6.10 -3.10
N SER A 149 -11.11 5.73 -1.96
CA SER A 149 -9.72 5.26 -1.92
C SER A 149 -9.56 3.99 -1.08
N THR A 150 -8.53 3.19 -1.42
CA THR A 150 -8.11 2.05 -0.60
C THR A 150 -7.82 2.50 0.84
N ILE A 151 -8.33 1.75 1.82
CA ILE A 151 -8.04 1.99 3.24
C ILE A 151 -6.83 1.14 3.65
N GLY A 152 -5.92 1.75 4.39
CA GLY A 152 -4.75 1.04 4.92
C GLY A 152 -3.94 0.35 3.80
N ASN A 153 -3.73 -0.95 3.96
CA ASN A 153 -3.00 -1.83 3.04
C ASN A 153 -3.90 -2.85 2.32
N TYR A 154 -5.18 -2.54 2.11
CA TYR A 154 -6.14 -3.42 1.42
C TYR A 154 -5.87 -3.46 -0.08
N ASN A 155 -4.68 -3.98 -0.46
CA ASN A 155 -4.15 -3.96 -1.81
C ASN A 155 -4.00 -5.35 -2.45
N ASN A 156 -4.44 -6.42 -1.76
CA ASN A 156 -4.35 -7.82 -2.19
C ASN A 156 -5.70 -8.35 -2.70
N GLN A 157 -5.77 -9.66 -2.96
CA GLN A 157 -6.93 -10.37 -3.49
C GLN A 157 -8.19 -10.33 -2.59
N ILE A 158 -8.08 -9.89 -1.35
CA ILE A 158 -9.20 -9.66 -0.43
C ILE A 158 -9.46 -8.15 -0.30
N GLY A 159 -8.42 -7.35 -0.10
CA GLY A 159 -8.54 -5.93 0.20
C GLY A 159 -9.03 -5.09 -0.97
N VAL A 160 -8.58 -5.38 -2.20
CA VAL A 160 -9.04 -4.68 -3.40
C VAL A 160 -10.53 -4.93 -3.66
N PRO A 161 -11.03 -6.18 -3.64
CA PRO A 161 -12.47 -6.45 -3.69
C PRO A 161 -13.27 -5.70 -2.62
N LEU A 162 -12.85 -5.74 -1.36
CA LEU A 162 -13.53 -5.03 -0.28
C LEU A 162 -13.55 -3.50 -0.49
N THR A 163 -12.51 -2.94 -1.09
CA THR A 163 -12.50 -1.53 -1.48
C THR A 163 -13.54 -1.25 -2.55
N LEU A 164 -13.60 -2.05 -3.62
CA LEU A 164 -14.51 -1.84 -4.74
C LEU A 164 -15.98 -2.10 -4.38
N LEU A 165 -16.26 -3.03 -3.47
CA LEU A 165 -17.62 -3.27 -2.95
C LEU A 165 -18.19 -2.08 -2.16
N ARG A 166 -17.37 -1.08 -1.83
CA ARG A 166 -17.81 0.19 -1.23
C ARG A 166 -18.16 1.26 -2.26
N LEU A 167 -18.00 0.99 -3.56
CA LEU A 167 -18.43 1.90 -4.60
C LEU A 167 -19.93 2.21 -4.49
N SER A 168 -20.27 3.47 -4.67
CA SER A 168 -21.64 3.95 -4.73
C SER A 168 -21.78 4.93 -5.90
N PRO A 169 -22.99 5.24 -6.36
CA PRO A 169 -23.22 6.24 -7.41
C PRO A 169 -22.74 7.65 -7.09
N GLU A 170 -22.46 7.93 -5.83
CA GLU A 170 -21.91 9.22 -5.39
C GLU A 170 -20.44 9.40 -5.76
N HIS A 171 -19.70 8.30 -5.96
CA HIS A 171 -18.28 8.36 -6.32
C HIS A 171 -18.11 8.61 -7.83
N ALA A 172 -17.30 9.60 -8.18
CA ALA A 172 -16.88 9.84 -9.55
C ALA A 172 -15.59 9.07 -9.87
N TRP A 173 -14.69 8.93 -8.90
CA TRP A 173 -13.41 8.26 -9.04
C TRP A 173 -13.13 7.29 -7.90
N ALA A 174 -12.37 6.23 -8.21
CA ALA A 174 -11.75 5.36 -7.22
C ALA A 174 -10.23 5.31 -7.43
N VAL A 175 -9.46 5.48 -6.35
CA VAL A 175 -7.99 5.37 -6.36
C VAL A 175 -7.60 4.12 -5.60
N VAL A 176 -7.14 3.10 -6.31
CA VAL A 176 -6.94 1.74 -5.80
C VAL A 176 -5.47 1.35 -5.85
N GLU A 177 -4.95 0.84 -4.75
CA GLU A 177 -3.60 0.29 -4.68
C GLU A 177 -3.60 -1.20 -5.04
N LEU A 178 -2.71 -1.63 -5.94
CA LEU A 178 -2.52 -3.03 -6.32
C LEU A 178 -1.17 -3.53 -5.82
N GLY A 179 -1.21 -4.44 -4.84
CA GLY A 179 -0.06 -5.17 -4.32
C GLY A 179 0.12 -6.52 -4.98
N THR A 180 1.32 -7.08 -4.90
CA THR A 180 1.63 -8.42 -5.37
C THR A 180 2.79 -9.02 -4.61
N ASN A 181 2.74 -10.33 -4.39
CA ASN A 181 3.83 -11.16 -3.89
C ASN A 181 4.17 -12.30 -4.87
N SER A 182 3.25 -12.61 -5.81
CA SER A 182 3.36 -13.75 -6.71
C SER A 182 2.92 -13.40 -8.13
N PRO A 183 3.39 -14.14 -9.16
CA PRO A 183 3.02 -13.91 -10.55
C PRO A 183 1.50 -14.04 -10.79
N GLY A 184 0.95 -13.10 -11.58
CA GLY A 184 -0.46 -13.09 -11.99
C GLY A 184 -1.41 -12.37 -11.06
N GLU A 185 -0.98 -11.93 -9.87
CA GLU A 185 -1.83 -11.21 -8.92
C GLU A 185 -2.22 -9.83 -9.44
N ILE A 186 -1.27 -9.06 -10.03
CA ILE A 186 -1.58 -7.75 -10.62
C ILE A 186 -2.58 -7.91 -11.77
N ALA A 187 -2.40 -8.94 -12.63
CA ALA A 187 -3.34 -9.19 -13.71
C ALA A 187 -4.76 -9.47 -13.19
N ARG A 188 -4.88 -10.27 -12.13
CA ARG A 188 -6.18 -10.57 -11.50
C ARG A 188 -6.82 -9.30 -10.92
N LEU A 189 -6.07 -8.53 -10.14
CA LEU A 189 -6.55 -7.30 -9.52
C LEU A 189 -6.92 -6.25 -10.57
N ALA A 190 -6.14 -6.12 -11.63
CA ALA A 190 -6.43 -5.20 -12.74
C ALA A 190 -7.73 -5.57 -13.47
N ARG A 191 -8.00 -6.88 -13.69
CA ARG A 191 -9.28 -7.33 -14.27
C ARG A 191 -10.47 -6.98 -13.36
N ILE A 192 -10.33 -7.16 -12.05
CA ILE A 192 -11.37 -6.80 -11.08
C ILE A 192 -11.62 -5.29 -11.09
N CYS A 193 -10.56 -4.48 -11.10
CA CYS A 193 -10.65 -3.02 -11.08
C CYS A 193 -11.13 -2.44 -12.42
N SER A 194 -10.75 -3.06 -13.55
CA SER A 194 -10.95 -2.51 -14.90
C SER A 194 -10.55 -1.03 -14.98
N PRO A 195 -9.22 -0.70 -14.81
CA PRO A 195 -8.79 0.67 -14.58
C PRO A 195 -8.78 1.54 -15.84
N ASP A 196 -9.08 2.82 -15.65
CA ASP A 196 -9.03 3.87 -16.67
C ASP A 196 -7.62 4.49 -16.73
N ILE A 197 -6.95 4.59 -15.58
CA ILE A 197 -5.58 5.08 -15.45
C ILE A 197 -4.76 4.06 -14.65
N GLY A 198 -3.59 3.67 -15.19
CA GLY A 198 -2.61 2.82 -14.51
C GLY A 198 -1.34 3.59 -14.16
N VAL A 199 -0.90 3.50 -12.92
CA VAL A 199 0.31 4.18 -12.43
C VAL A 199 1.33 3.13 -12.00
N ILE A 200 2.56 3.22 -12.52
CA ILE A 200 3.70 2.45 -12.01
C ILE A 200 4.72 3.42 -11.42
N THR A 201 4.93 3.32 -10.10
CA THR A 201 5.84 4.23 -9.38
C THR A 201 7.31 3.91 -9.66
N ASN A 202 7.70 2.66 -9.58
CA ASN A 202 9.05 2.17 -9.84
C ASN A 202 9.12 0.63 -9.88
N ILE A 203 10.25 0.09 -10.35
CA ILE A 203 10.58 -1.34 -10.39
C ILE A 203 11.91 -1.57 -9.66
N GLY A 204 11.84 -2.02 -8.42
CA GLY A 204 12.98 -2.30 -7.55
C GLY A 204 12.92 -3.70 -6.92
N PRO A 205 13.94 -4.07 -6.13
CA PRO A 205 14.11 -5.39 -5.52
C PRO A 205 13.11 -5.57 -4.35
N ALA A 206 11.86 -5.87 -4.69
CA ALA A 206 10.78 -6.19 -3.76
C ALA A 206 10.12 -7.50 -4.21
N HIS A 207 9.73 -8.35 -3.24
CA HIS A 207 9.05 -9.63 -3.49
C HIS A 207 9.86 -10.57 -4.41
N LEU A 208 11.21 -10.53 -4.31
CA LEU A 208 12.11 -11.32 -5.16
C LEU A 208 11.93 -12.82 -4.93
N GLU A 209 11.55 -13.23 -3.73
CA GLU A 209 11.28 -14.63 -3.40
C GLU A 209 10.15 -15.19 -4.29
N GLY A 210 9.04 -14.48 -4.44
CA GLY A 210 7.90 -14.90 -5.25
C GLY A 210 8.05 -14.60 -6.74
N LEU A 211 8.68 -13.47 -7.09
CA LEU A 211 8.80 -12.99 -8.48
C LEU A 211 10.14 -13.35 -9.15
N GLY A 212 11.07 -13.95 -8.42
CA GLY A 212 12.34 -14.53 -8.87
C GLY A 212 13.42 -13.52 -9.26
N SER A 213 13.09 -12.43 -9.93
CA SER A 213 14.06 -11.46 -10.44
C SER A 213 13.44 -10.07 -10.65
N LEU A 214 14.27 -9.04 -10.85
CA LEU A 214 13.82 -7.70 -11.22
C LEU A 214 13.03 -7.68 -12.54
N ASP A 215 13.36 -8.55 -13.48
CA ASP A 215 12.59 -8.70 -14.71
C ASP A 215 11.24 -9.40 -14.45
N GLY A 216 11.17 -10.30 -13.46
CA GLY A 216 9.92 -10.87 -12.96
C GLY A 216 9.03 -9.79 -12.33
N VAL A 217 9.63 -8.94 -11.48
CA VAL A 217 8.92 -7.78 -10.88
C VAL A 217 8.40 -6.84 -11.97
N MET A 218 9.20 -6.57 -13.01
CA MET A 218 8.80 -5.73 -14.13
C MET A 218 7.61 -6.34 -14.88
N ARG A 219 7.69 -7.61 -15.32
CA ARG A 219 6.61 -8.30 -16.03
C ARG A 219 5.31 -8.34 -15.23
N GLU A 220 5.40 -8.57 -13.92
CA GLU A 220 4.22 -8.60 -13.05
C GLU A 220 3.52 -7.23 -13.01
N LYS A 221 4.27 -6.13 -12.85
CA LYS A 221 3.69 -4.79 -12.76
C LYS A 221 3.23 -4.25 -14.12
N GLU A 222 3.88 -4.65 -15.22
CA GLU A 222 3.51 -4.33 -16.60
C GLU A 222 2.08 -4.78 -16.91
N GLN A 223 1.61 -5.89 -16.30
CA GLN A 223 0.23 -6.39 -16.44
C GLN A 223 -0.85 -5.33 -16.11
N LEU A 224 -0.56 -4.38 -15.22
CA LEU A 224 -1.48 -3.28 -14.98
C LEU A 224 -1.72 -2.44 -16.24
N ILE A 225 -0.67 -2.16 -17.00
CA ILE A 225 -0.74 -1.32 -18.20
C ILE A 225 -1.40 -2.08 -19.35
N ASP A 226 -1.08 -3.37 -19.50
CA ASP A 226 -1.67 -4.23 -20.53
C ASP A 226 -3.20 -4.36 -20.38
N LEU A 227 -3.67 -4.37 -19.12
CA LEU A 227 -5.07 -4.56 -18.76
C LEU A 227 -5.86 -3.26 -18.53
N LEU A 228 -5.31 -2.11 -18.89
CA LEU A 228 -6.09 -0.87 -18.95
C LEU A 228 -7.23 -0.98 -19.93
N LYS A 229 -8.37 -0.36 -19.63
CA LYS A 229 -9.49 -0.24 -20.56
C LYS A 229 -9.05 0.28 -21.92
N THR A 230 -9.87 0.05 -22.94
CA THR A 230 -9.73 0.72 -24.24
C THR A 230 -9.74 2.23 -24.04
N GLY A 231 -8.73 2.93 -24.55
CA GLY A 231 -8.54 4.37 -24.32
C GLY A 231 -7.94 4.74 -22.97
N GLY A 232 -7.65 3.76 -22.11
CA GLY A 232 -6.97 3.97 -20.81
C GLY A 232 -5.57 4.57 -20.98
N ARG A 233 -5.09 5.25 -19.94
CA ARG A 233 -3.83 6.01 -19.94
C ARG A 233 -2.85 5.46 -18.92
N ALA A 234 -1.58 5.40 -19.27
CA ALA A 234 -0.48 5.00 -18.40
C ALA A 234 0.26 6.22 -17.87
N VAL A 235 0.51 6.25 -16.55
CA VAL A 235 1.32 7.24 -15.84
C VAL A 235 2.59 6.55 -15.34
N LEU A 236 3.74 6.84 -15.95
CA LEU A 236 4.96 6.06 -15.83
C LEU A 236 6.16 6.92 -15.43
N ASN A 237 7.02 6.38 -14.56
CA ASN A 237 8.19 7.06 -14.02
C ASN A 237 9.34 7.09 -15.03
N ALA A 238 9.72 8.28 -15.50
CA ALA A 238 10.82 8.50 -16.43
C ALA A 238 12.22 8.33 -15.82
N ASP A 239 12.32 8.28 -14.49
CA ASP A 239 13.59 8.13 -13.78
C ASP A 239 13.95 6.63 -13.58
N ASP A 240 13.01 5.72 -13.80
CA ASP A 240 13.21 4.27 -13.70
C ASP A 240 13.38 3.63 -15.08
N ARG A 241 14.58 3.08 -15.36
CA ARG A 241 14.93 2.47 -16.64
C ARG A 241 14.02 1.29 -17.03
N ARG A 242 13.49 0.53 -16.05
CA ARG A 242 12.58 -0.60 -16.33
C ARG A 242 11.19 -0.10 -16.63
N VAL A 243 10.73 0.93 -15.93
CA VAL A 243 9.46 1.60 -16.24
C VAL A 243 9.51 2.26 -17.63
N CYS A 244 10.64 2.87 -18.01
CA CYS A 244 10.83 3.39 -19.37
C CYS A 244 10.71 2.28 -20.44
N LYS A 245 11.24 1.06 -20.18
CA LYS A 245 11.06 -0.07 -21.11
C LYS A 245 9.59 -0.47 -21.27
N ILE A 246 8.77 -0.34 -20.24
CA ILE A 246 7.32 -0.55 -20.33
C ILE A 246 6.69 0.56 -21.18
N ALA A 247 7.11 1.82 -20.98
CA ALA A 247 6.63 2.95 -21.77
C ALA A 247 6.93 2.80 -23.29
N ASP A 248 8.10 2.25 -23.63
CA ASP A 248 8.53 2.04 -25.01
C ASP A 248 7.78 0.89 -25.74
N ARG A 249 7.18 -0.04 -24.97
CA ARG A 249 6.52 -1.23 -25.51
C ARG A 249 5.01 -1.12 -25.60
N THR A 250 4.41 -0.33 -24.71
CA THR A 250 2.95 -0.26 -24.61
C THR A 250 2.34 0.56 -25.75
N GLU A 251 1.19 0.12 -26.26
CA GLU A 251 0.36 0.88 -27.19
C GLU A 251 -0.56 1.90 -26.49
N LYS A 252 -0.58 1.90 -25.16
CA LYS A 252 -1.39 2.86 -24.37
C LYS A 252 -0.79 4.26 -24.45
N LYS A 253 -1.64 5.27 -24.32
CA LYS A 253 -1.16 6.65 -24.20
C LYS A 253 -0.42 6.83 -22.86
N VAL A 254 0.86 7.21 -22.94
CA VAL A 254 1.75 7.37 -21.78
C VAL A 254 1.91 8.84 -21.42
N LEU A 255 1.79 9.15 -20.14
CA LEU A 255 2.25 10.39 -19.53
C LEU A 255 3.42 10.09 -18.61
N LEU A 256 4.58 10.65 -18.89
CA LEU A 256 5.80 10.47 -18.11
C LEU A 256 5.89 11.52 -16.99
N PHE A 257 6.24 11.06 -15.78
CA PHE A 257 6.57 11.91 -14.64
C PHE A 257 7.98 11.57 -14.11
N GLY A 258 8.64 12.52 -13.46
CA GLY A 258 9.96 12.30 -12.87
C GLY A 258 10.80 13.58 -12.77
N LEU A 259 12.06 13.42 -12.40
CA LEU A 259 13.06 14.52 -12.38
C LEU A 259 13.76 14.66 -13.75
N ASN A 260 13.73 13.61 -14.56
CA ASN A 260 14.35 13.57 -15.87
C ASN A 260 13.69 14.60 -16.81
N LYS A 261 14.50 15.19 -17.71
CA LYS A 261 14.04 16.18 -18.69
C LYS A 261 13.01 15.64 -19.68
N THR A 262 12.94 14.33 -19.85
CA THR A 262 11.94 13.68 -20.72
C THR A 262 10.55 13.59 -20.10
N ALA A 263 10.44 13.81 -18.78
CA ALA A 263 9.17 13.82 -18.07
C ALA A 263 8.35 15.07 -18.43
N ALA A 264 7.05 14.87 -18.71
CA ALA A 264 6.12 15.97 -18.93
C ALA A 264 5.67 16.63 -17.63
N ILE A 265 5.59 15.85 -16.54
CA ILE A 265 5.29 16.31 -15.19
C ILE A 265 6.57 16.17 -14.37
N ARG A 266 7.17 17.30 -13.98
CA ARG A 266 8.53 17.30 -13.47
C ARG A 266 8.66 18.16 -12.21
N ALA A 267 9.69 17.86 -11.40
CA ALA A 267 10.10 18.73 -10.30
C ALA A 267 11.49 19.33 -10.57
N THR A 268 11.63 20.61 -10.23
CA THR A 268 12.89 21.36 -10.22
C THR A 268 13.02 22.13 -8.92
N LYS A 269 14.20 22.74 -8.66
CA LYS A 269 14.46 23.57 -7.48
C LYS A 269 14.07 22.89 -6.16
N ILE A 270 14.39 21.60 -6.03
CA ILE A 270 14.06 20.81 -4.84
C ILE A 270 14.90 21.30 -3.66
N GLN A 271 14.22 21.60 -2.54
CA GLN A 271 14.83 22.07 -1.28
C GLN A 271 14.27 21.26 -0.12
N GLU A 272 15.11 20.43 0.48
CA GLU A 272 14.74 19.63 1.65
C GLU A 272 14.90 20.42 2.94
N ARG A 273 13.97 20.29 3.87
CA ARG A 273 13.91 20.94 5.17
C ARG A 273 13.55 19.92 6.25
N VAL A 274 13.85 20.20 7.49
CA VAL A 274 13.54 19.31 8.63
C VAL A 274 12.06 18.89 8.67
N ARG A 275 11.15 19.80 8.33
CA ARG A 275 9.69 19.55 8.39
C ARG A 275 9.04 19.43 7.01
N GLY A 276 9.81 19.06 5.97
CA GLY A 276 9.22 18.90 4.66
C GLY A 276 10.19 19.13 3.51
N ILE A 277 9.64 19.14 2.31
CA ILE A 277 10.37 19.35 1.07
C ILE A 277 9.60 20.29 0.16
N SER A 278 10.28 21.32 -0.35
CA SER A 278 9.74 22.30 -1.30
C SER A 278 10.32 22.06 -2.68
N PHE A 279 9.51 22.19 -3.72
CA PHE A 279 9.97 22.06 -5.10
C PHE A 279 9.09 22.85 -6.06
N SER A 280 9.63 23.19 -7.24
CA SER A 280 8.84 23.69 -8.36
C SER A 280 8.21 22.49 -9.08
N LEU A 281 6.88 22.40 -9.08
CA LEU A 281 6.13 21.47 -9.92
C LEU A 281 5.98 22.07 -11.31
N ASP A 282 6.61 21.48 -12.31
CA ASP A 282 6.53 21.90 -13.70
C ASP A 282 5.49 21.04 -14.43
N LEU A 283 4.35 21.64 -14.78
CA LEU A 283 3.30 21.10 -15.63
C LEU A 283 3.49 21.62 -17.08
N PRO A 284 2.86 21.02 -18.09
CA PRO A 284 3.09 21.39 -19.50
C PRO A 284 2.86 22.87 -19.84
N ARG A 285 2.04 23.58 -19.07
CA ARG A 285 1.67 24.98 -19.36
C ARG A 285 2.07 25.97 -18.28
N GLU A 286 2.39 25.49 -17.09
CA GLU A 286 2.65 26.35 -15.93
C GLU A 286 3.53 25.63 -14.91
N SER A 287 4.18 26.42 -14.04
CA SER A 287 4.96 25.91 -12.92
C SER A 287 4.55 26.63 -11.64
N LEU A 288 4.52 25.90 -10.53
CA LEU A 288 4.20 26.47 -9.22
C LEU A 288 5.01 25.78 -8.12
N THR A 289 5.20 26.48 -7.01
CA THR A 289 5.88 25.90 -5.85
C THR A 289 4.93 25.05 -5.03
N VAL A 290 5.35 23.84 -4.67
CA VAL A 290 4.65 22.91 -3.77
C VAL A 290 5.50 22.68 -2.53
N ASP A 291 4.88 22.74 -1.35
CA ASP A 291 5.49 22.51 -0.04
C ASP A 291 4.87 21.25 0.60
N LEU A 292 5.54 20.10 0.48
CA LEU A 292 5.14 18.89 1.17
C LEU A 292 5.60 18.92 2.63
N LYS A 293 4.72 18.53 3.55
CA LYS A 293 5.02 18.46 4.99
C LYS A 293 5.75 17.19 5.42
N VAL A 294 6.42 16.54 4.48
CA VAL A 294 7.19 15.31 4.71
C VAL A 294 8.53 15.42 4.00
N PRO A 295 9.64 15.00 4.60
CA PRO A 295 10.96 15.05 3.97
C PRO A 295 11.18 13.85 3.04
N GLY A 296 12.23 13.94 2.24
CA GLY A 296 12.71 12.87 1.37
C GLY A 296 12.41 13.11 -0.11
N GLN A 297 13.45 13.09 -0.92
CA GLN A 297 13.33 13.33 -2.36
C GLN A 297 12.39 12.34 -3.05
N PHE A 298 12.30 11.09 -2.56
CA PHE A 298 11.36 10.10 -3.08
C PHE A 298 9.89 10.48 -2.87
N MET A 299 9.57 11.35 -1.88
CA MET A 299 8.23 11.92 -1.71
C MET A 299 7.86 12.85 -2.85
N VAL A 300 8.85 13.57 -3.42
CA VAL A 300 8.64 14.38 -4.62
C VAL A 300 8.26 13.51 -5.80
N ILE A 301 8.92 12.36 -6.00
CA ILE A 301 8.57 11.41 -7.08
C ILE A 301 7.13 10.90 -6.94
N ASN A 302 6.71 10.55 -5.71
CA ASN A 302 5.34 10.13 -5.45
C ASN A 302 4.33 11.27 -5.72
N ALA A 303 4.67 12.51 -5.37
CA ALA A 303 3.85 13.69 -5.64
C ALA A 303 3.72 13.97 -7.14
N LEU A 304 4.80 13.77 -7.92
CA LEU A 304 4.78 13.92 -9.37
C LEU A 304 3.85 12.89 -10.03
N ALA A 305 3.81 11.64 -9.54
CA ALA A 305 2.87 10.65 -10.01
C ALA A 305 1.41 11.07 -9.75
N ALA A 306 1.12 11.60 -8.55
CA ALA A 306 -0.19 12.13 -8.19
C ALA A 306 -0.57 13.37 -9.02
N ALA A 307 0.39 14.28 -9.24
CA ALA A 307 0.21 15.45 -10.08
C ALA A 307 -0.07 15.07 -11.55
N ALA A 308 0.59 14.01 -12.06
CA ALA A 308 0.35 13.49 -13.40
C ALA A 308 -1.09 12.97 -13.56
N VAL A 309 -1.61 12.27 -12.56
CA VAL A 309 -3.03 11.87 -12.53
C VAL A 309 -3.93 13.11 -12.50
N GLY A 310 -3.69 14.06 -11.60
CA GLY A 310 -4.46 15.32 -11.54
C GLY A 310 -4.48 16.08 -12.87
N HIS A 311 -3.33 16.15 -13.54
CA HIS A 311 -3.21 16.76 -14.88
C HIS A 311 -4.05 16.02 -15.94
N LEU A 312 -4.05 14.67 -15.93
CA LEU A 312 -4.89 13.87 -16.85
C LEU A 312 -6.38 14.07 -16.60
N LEU A 313 -6.77 14.40 -15.37
CA LEU A 313 -8.15 14.68 -14.97
C LEU A 313 -8.54 16.16 -15.13
N GLU A 314 -7.67 16.95 -15.76
CA GLU A 314 -7.89 18.37 -16.01
C GLU A 314 -8.16 19.18 -14.72
N LEU A 315 -7.46 18.83 -13.62
CA LEU A 315 -7.39 19.68 -12.46
C LEU A 315 -6.48 20.87 -12.74
N SER A 316 -6.82 22.03 -12.22
CA SER A 316 -5.92 23.19 -12.25
C SER A 316 -4.66 22.94 -11.42
N ALA A 317 -3.58 23.64 -11.73
CA ALA A 317 -2.34 23.55 -10.95
C ALA A 317 -2.55 23.88 -9.46
N VAL A 318 -3.48 24.81 -9.17
CA VAL A 318 -3.83 25.19 -7.79
C VAL A 318 -4.53 24.03 -7.06
N GLU A 319 -5.46 23.32 -7.71
CA GLU A 319 -6.12 22.13 -7.14
C GLU A 319 -5.10 21.02 -6.91
N ILE A 320 -4.21 20.74 -7.87
CA ILE A 320 -3.15 19.74 -7.72
C ILE A 320 -2.25 20.10 -6.52
N LYS A 321 -1.78 21.34 -6.45
CA LYS A 321 -0.98 21.84 -5.31
C LYS A 321 -1.72 21.65 -4.00
N SER A 322 -2.98 22.11 -3.91
CA SER A 322 -3.79 22.00 -2.70
C SER A 322 -3.89 20.55 -2.21
N GLY A 323 -4.19 19.61 -3.11
CA GLY A 323 -4.27 18.19 -2.77
C GLY A 323 -2.92 17.62 -2.29
N LEU A 324 -1.81 18.00 -2.90
CA LEU A 324 -0.48 17.57 -2.48
C LEU A 324 -0.10 18.12 -1.10
N GLU A 325 -0.39 19.38 -0.81
CA GLU A 325 -0.05 20.04 0.46
C GLU A 325 -0.93 19.63 1.65
N THR A 326 -2.10 19.03 1.40
CA THR A 326 -2.95 18.42 2.44
C THR A 326 -2.50 17.01 2.83
N PHE A 327 -1.63 16.38 2.04
CA PHE A 327 -1.15 15.04 2.29
C PHE A 327 -0.49 14.91 3.67
N LYS A 328 -0.84 13.83 4.38
CA LYS A 328 -0.18 13.39 5.61
C LYS A 328 0.28 11.95 5.44
N PRO A 329 1.53 11.62 5.80
CA PRO A 329 2.04 10.26 5.66
C PRO A 329 1.25 9.28 6.52
N ALA A 330 1.04 8.08 5.99
CA ALA A 330 0.52 6.98 6.79
C ALA A 330 1.53 6.62 7.89
N TRP A 331 1.03 6.00 8.94
CA TRP A 331 1.85 5.51 10.03
C TRP A 331 3.02 4.64 9.54
N GLY A 332 4.21 4.81 10.16
CA GLY A 332 5.42 4.07 9.82
C GLY A 332 5.98 4.35 8.41
N ARG A 333 5.64 5.51 7.80
CA ARG A 333 6.12 5.91 6.48
C ARG A 333 6.74 7.29 6.52
N MET A 334 8.03 7.35 6.91
CA MET A 334 8.79 8.60 7.04
C MET A 334 8.11 9.63 7.96
N ASN A 335 7.47 9.16 9.03
CA ASN A 335 6.95 10.05 10.04
C ASN A 335 8.11 10.63 10.86
N VAL A 336 8.27 11.95 10.81
CA VAL A 336 9.32 12.64 11.54
C VAL A 336 8.72 13.39 12.72
N PHE A 337 9.20 13.11 13.92
CA PHE A 337 8.80 13.81 15.13
C PHE A 337 9.98 14.10 16.05
N GLN A 338 9.82 15.05 16.95
CA GLN A 338 10.79 15.33 18.00
C GLN A 338 10.24 14.87 19.35
N THR A 339 11.08 14.21 20.12
CA THR A 339 10.75 13.83 21.49
C THR A 339 10.85 15.03 22.44
N ALA A 340 10.24 14.93 23.63
CA ALA A 340 10.25 15.98 24.64
C ALA A 340 11.69 16.31 25.14
N ASN A 341 12.57 15.31 25.10
CA ASN A 341 13.99 15.49 25.45
C ASN A 341 14.88 15.90 24.28
N GLY A 342 14.29 16.25 23.12
CA GLY A 342 15.00 16.86 21.99
C GLY A 342 15.63 15.90 20.99
N ILE A 343 15.31 14.61 21.03
CA ILE A 343 15.75 13.62 20.03
C ILE A 343 14.81 13.69 18.83
N HIS A 344 15.36 13.63 17.61
CA HIS A 344 14.60 13.53 16.37
C HIS A 344 14.46 12.07 15.95
N VAL A 345 13.25 11.62 15.67
CA VAL A 345 12.97 10.25 15.27
C VAL A 345 12.34 10.25 13.87
N ILE A 346 12.86 9.40 13.00
CA ILE A 346 12.29 9.06 11.70
C ILE A 346 11.71 7.66 11.83
N ASP A 347 10.38 7.58 11.89
CA ASP A 347 9.63 6.34 11.89
C ASP A 347 9.32 5.92 10.45
N ASP A 348 10.05 4.93 9.94
CA ASP A 348 9.84 4.32 8.63
C ASP A 348 9.73 2.79 8.77
N THR A 349 8.94 2.37 9.78
CA THR A 349 8.85 1.00 10.29
C THR A 349 7.84 0.12 9.57
N TYR A 350 7.02 0.67 8.65
CA TYR A 350 5.95 -0.09 8.00
C TYR A 350 6.47 -1.26 7.17
N ASN A 351 7.50 -1.06 6.36
CA ASN A 351 8.14 -2.10 5.54
C ASN A 351 9.53 -1.65 5.08
N ALA A 352 10.35 -2.61 4.65
CA ALA A 352 11.70 -2.36 4.14
C ALA A 352 12.02 -3.24 2.93
N ASN A 353 12.73 -2.64 1.98
CA ASN A 353 13.46 -3.31 0.91
C ASN A 353 14.73 -2.48 0.63
N PRO A 354 15.68 -2.96 -0.17
CA PRO A 354 16.96 -2.28 -0.37
C PRO A 354 16.82 -0.83 -0.81
N ASP A 355 16.00 -0.53 -1.82
CA ASP A 355 15.85 0.84 -2.35
C ASP A 355 15.25 1.77 -1.30
N SER A 356 14.26 1.30 -0.53
CA SER A 356 13.64 2.10 0.52
C SER A 356 14.56 2.31 1.72
N MET A 357 15.44 1.36 2.03
CA MET A 357 16.50 1.51 3.05
C MET A 357 17.50 2.58 2.61
N GLN A 358 17.98 2.52 1.38
CA GLN A 358 18.89 3.52 0.82
C GLN A 358 18.28 4.92 0.84
N ALA A 359 17.03 5.06 0.40
CA ALA A 359 16.31 6.33 0.41
C ALA A 359 16.16 6.91 1.82
N ALA A 360 15.82 6.08 2.82
CA ALA A 360 15.69 6.49 4.21
C ALA A 360 17.03 6.91 4.82
N ILE A 361 18.12 6.17 4.55
CA ILE A 361 19.48 6.52 4.99
C ILE A 361 19.91 7.87 4.37
N THR A 362 19.66 8.08 3.08
CA THR A 362 19.96 9.36 2.40
C THR A 362 19.18 10.50 3.03
N THR A 363 17.90 10.31 3.31
CA THR A 363 17.06 11.32 3.97
C THR A 363 17.55 11.62 5.38
N LEU A 364 17.86 10.60 6.20
CA LEU A 364 18.49 10.81 7.52
C LEU A 364 19.75 11.65 7.42
N ASN A 365 20.63 11.32 6.45
CA ASN A 365 21.91 12.03 6.28
C ASN A 365 21.70 13.51 5.90
N THR A 366 20.69 13.82 5.10
CA THR A 366 20.32 15.21 4.76
C THR A 366 19.74 15.94 5.97
N LEU A 367 18.81 15.33 6.71
CA LEU A 367 18.09 15.97 7.81
C LEU A 367 18.96 16.23 9.04
N ARG A 368 19.88 15.30 9.35
CA ARG A 368 20.74 15.44 10.53
C ARG A 368 21.69 16.65 10.47
N ALA A 369 21.97 17.15 9.26
CA ALA A 369 23.00 18.18 9.04
C ALA A 369 24.32 17.81 9.73
N ASN A 370 24.75 18.56 10.75
CA ASN A 370 25.97 18.31 11.54
C ASN A 370 25.70 17.52 12.85
N ASN A 371 24.45 17.11 13.10
CA ASN A 371 24.12 16.36 14.31
C ASN A 371 24.48 14.88 14.17
N ARG A 372 24.56 14.18 15.29
CA ARG A 372 24.77 12.74 15.30
C ARG A 372 23.56 12.00 14.74
N SER A 373 23.83 10.90 14.06
CA SER A 373 22.82 10.02 13.46
C SER A 373 22.95 8.59 13.95
N VAL A 374 21.80 7.98 14.11
CA VAL A 374 21.65 6.59 14.57
C VAL A 374 20.70 5.87 13.63
N ILE A 375 21.02 4.64 13.27
CA ILE A 375 20.11 3.76 12.55
C ILE A 375 19.78 2.56 13.45
N VAL A 376 18.50 2.21 13.51
CA VAL A 376 18.02 0.92 14.04
C VAL A 376 17.41 0.15 12.88
N ALA A 377 18.15 -0.84 12.38
CA ALA A 377 17.77 -1.63 11.22
C ALA A 377 17.28 -3.02 11.64
N GLY A 378 16.11 -3.40 11.16
CA GLY A 378 15.59 -4.77 11.18
C GLY A 378 15.72 -5.42 9.82
N ASP A 379 15.33 -6.71 9.73
CA ASP A 379 15.39 -7.48 8.51
C ASP A 379 14.52 -6.90 7.38
N MET A 380 14.98 -7.12 6.16
CA MET A 380 14.21 -6.99 4.93
C MET A 380 13.76 -8.38 4.49
N LEU A 381 12.45 -8.63 4.49
CA LEU A 381 11.89 -9.94 4.15
C LEU A 381 11.62 -10.08 2.65
N GLU A 382 11.31 -11.30 2.20
CA GLU A 382 10.92 -11.65 0.82
C GLU A 382 12.01 -11.36 -0.24
N LEU A 383 13.27 -11.38 0.13
CA LEU A 383 14.41 -11.14 -0.78
C LEU A 383 14.97 -12.43 -1.41
N GLY A 384 14.52 -13.61 -0.93
CA GLY A 384 14.97 -14.91 -1.42
C GLY A 384 16.50 -15.10 -1.32
N ALA A 385 17.11 -15.72 -2.32
CA ALA A 385 18.55 -16.02 -2.33
C ALA A 385 19.47 -14.78 -2.27
N GLN A 386 18.95 -13.58 -2.48
CA GLN A 386 19.73 -12.34 -2.43
C GLN A 386 19.70 -11.67 -1.05
N ALA A 387 18.99 -12.22 -0.07
CA ALA A 387 18.77 -11.59 1.24
C ALA A 387 20.07 -11.19 1.92
N GLU A 388 21.04 -12.12 2.07
CA GLU A 388 22.32 -11.84 2.72
C GLU A 388 23.09 -10.71 2.03
N SER A 389 23.24 -10.77 0.69
CA SER A 389 23.99 -9.77 -0.07
C SER A 389 23.37 -8.39 -0.01
N LEU A 390 22.03 -8.30 -0.02
CA LEU A 390 21.29 -7.03 0.06
C LEU A 390 21.33 -6.44 1.47
N HIS A 391 21.33 -7.26 2.52
CA HIS A 391 21.54 -6.81 3.89
C HIS A 391 22.96 -6.30 4.11
N ARG A 392 23.97 -6.99 3.55
CA ARG A 392 25.37 -6.51 3.56
C ARG A 392 25.49 -5.12 2.92
N GLN A 393 24.77 -4.89 1.83
CA GLN A 393 24.73 -3.59 1.15
C GLN A 393 24.14 -2.47 2.01
N VAL A 394 23.11 -2.76 2.84
CA VAL A 394 22.54 -1.78 3.80
C VAL A 394 23.62 -1.34 4.79
N GLY A 395 24.42 -2.27 5.31
CA GLY A 395 25.55 -1.95 6.20
C GLY A 395 26.56 -1.03 5.53
N ALA A 396 26.90 -1.31 4.28
CA ALA A 396 27.83 -0.47 3.50
C ALA A 396 27.27 0.94 3.28
N TRP A 397 25.98 1.08 2.99
CA TRP A 397 25.34 2.42 2.86
C TRP A 397 25.36 3.17 4.18
N ALA A 398 25.10 2.53 5.33
CA ALA A 398 25.19 3.17 6.63
C ALA A 398 26.60 3.69 6.93
N ALA A 399 27.63 2.92 6.60
CA ALA A 399 29.02 3.34 6.75
C ALA A 399 29.39 4.51 5.82
N THR A 400 28.99 4.42 4.54
CA THR A 400 29.27 5.48 3.53
C THR A 400 28.54 6.79 3.86
N ALA A 401 27.37 6.71 4.51
CA ALA A 401 26.62 7.88 4.99
C ALA A 401 27.18 8.46 6.31
N ASP A 402 28.31 7.94 6.81
CA ASP A 402 28.96 8.36 8.07
C ASP A 402 28.00 8.37 9.26
N ILE A 403 27.24 7.28 9.41
CA ILE A 403 26.30 7.09 10.53
C ILE A 403 27.09 6.84 11.82
N ASN A 404 26.80 7.59 12.88
CA ASN A 404 27.57 7.55 14.13
C ASN A 404 27.32 6.26 14.93
N LYS A 405 26.14 5.62 14.84
CA LYS A 405 25.84 4.38 15.51
C LYS A 405 24.82 3.56 14.71
N LEU A 406 25.13 2.29 14.52
CA LEU A 406 24.26 1.33 13.82
C LEU A 406 23.83 0.22 14.80
N TYR A 407 22.53 0.12 15.04
CA TYR A 407 21.91 -0.98 15.77
C TYR A 407 21.25 -1.91 14.76
N VAL A 408 21.45 -3.20 14.93
CA VAL A 408 20.93 -4.21 14.02
C VAL A 408 20.26 -5.34 14.78
N THR A 409 19.08 -5.74 14.34
CA THR A 409 18.34 -6.90 14.87
C THR A 409 17.82 -7.76 13.73
N GLY A 410 17.64 -9.05 13.99
CA GLY A 410 17.08 -10.00 13.03
C GLY A 410 18.08 -11.05 12.57
N GLU A 411 17.64 -11.89 11.66
CA GLU A 411 18.41 -13.03 11.13
C GLU A 411 19.66 -12.59 10.35
N TYR A 412 19.54 -11.46 9.61
CA TYR A 412 20.62 -10.95 8.76
C TYR A 412 21.48 -9.87 9.43
N ALA A 413 21.42 -9.74 10.76
CA ALA A 413 22.18 -8.73 11.51
C ALA A 413 23.69 -8.83 11.29
N GLU A 414 24.25 -10.04 11.18
CA GLU A 414 25.67 -10.25 10.90
C GLU A 414 26.05 -9.81 9.49
N ALA A 415 25.19 -10.00 8.50
CA ALA A 415 25.43 -9.57 7.12
C ALA A 415 25.49 -8.03 7.03
N VAL A 416 24.54 -7.32 7.68
CA VAL A 416 24.57 -5.84 7.78
C VAL A 416 25.86 -5.38 8.47
N THR A 417 26.23 -6.02 9.57
CA THR A 417 27.45 -5.68 10.33
C THR A 417 28.71 -5.88 9.49
N ALA A 418 28.81 -6.99 8.77
CA ALA A 418 29.93 -7.27 7.89
C ALA A 418 30.06 -6.20 6.80
N GLY A 419 28.94 -5.86 6.13
CA GLY A 419 28.94 -4.80 5.12
C GLY A 419 29.34 -3.42 5.66
N ALA A 420 28.91 -3.08 6.87
CA ALA A 420 29.31 -1.84 7.52
C ALA A 420 30.81 -1.80 7.85
N LYS A 421 31.36 -2.90 8.38
CA LYS A 421 32.80 -3.02 8.69
C LYS A 421 33.67 -2.95 7.43
N ASP A 422 33.28 -3.69 6.37
CA ASP A 422 34.02 -3.69 5.11
C ASP A 422 34.04 -2.31 4.44
N ALA A 423 32.99 -1.52 4.65
CA ALA A 423 32.91 -0.13 4.20
C ALA A 423 33.54 0.87 5.17
N GLY A 424 34.26 0.39 6.21
CA GLY A 424 35.10 1.21 7.09
C GLY A 424 34.45 1.67 8.42
N MET A 425 33.22 1.24 8.74
CA MET A 425 32.63 1.56 10.04
C MET A 425 33.35 0.87 11.18
N ASN A 426 33.74 1.63 12.23
CA ASN A 426 34.35 1.04 13.41
C ASN A 426 33.37 0.11 14.14
N GLY A 427 33.82 -1.12 14.46
CA GLY A 427 32.99 -2.11 15.15
C GLY A 427 32.40 -1.63 16.50
N LYS A 428 33.06 -0.68 17.18
CA LYS A 428 32.51 -0.04 18.40
C LYS A 428 31.22 0.76 18.12
N ASN A 429 31.01 1.17 16.88
CA ASN A 429 29.84 1.92 16.44
C ASN A 429 28.71 1.00 15.96
N ILE A 430 28.88 -0.32 16.02
CA ILE A 430 27.88 -1.30 15.64
C ILE A 430 27.42 -2.05 16.89
N PHE A 431 26.13 -2.28 17.00
CA PHE A 431 25.54 -3.04 18.09
C PHE A 431 24.51 -4.02 17.54
N ILE A 432 24.73 -5.30 17.74
CA ILE A 432 23.78 -6.38 17.40
C ILE A 432 23.07 -6.80 18.68
N GLY A 433 21.77 -6.94 18.62
CA GLY A 433 21.00 -7.42 19.76
C GLY A 433 19.50 -7.61 19.48
N LEU A 434 18.84 -8.24 20.44
CA LEU A 434 17.38 -8.27 20.46
C LEU A 434 16.82 -6.86 20.72
N PRO A 435 15.58 -6.57 20.32
CA PRO A 435 14.96 -5.25 20.48
C PRO A 435 15.08 -4.67 21.90
N GLU A 436 14.89 -5.47 22.94
CA GLU A 436 14.96 -5.03 24.34
C GLU A 436 16.37 -4.55 24.74
N LYS A 437 17.42 -5.27 24.26
CA LYS A 437 18.81 -4.88 24.50
C LYS A 437 19.18 -3.62 23.73
N ILE A 438 18.69 -3.51 22.50
CA ILE A 438 18.85 -2.29 21.68
C ILE A 438 18.20 -1.10 22.38
N LEU A 439 16.97 -1.22 22.85
CA LEU A 439 16.25 -0.17 23.57
C LEU A 439 16.96 0.30 24.82
N THR A 440 17.47 -0.64 25.63
CA THR A 440 18.25 -0.31 26.85
C THR A 440 19.48 0.53 26.47
N HIS A 441 20.25 0.06 25.47
CA HIS A 441 21.46 0.76 25.04
C HIS A 441 21.15 2.11 24.36
N LEU A 442 20.06 2.21 23.58
CA LEU A 442 19.61 3.46 22.95
C LEU A 442 19.30 4.54 24.00
N LYS A 443 18.61 4.16 25.08
CA LYS A 443 18.23 5.07 26.17
C LYS A 443 19.46 5.74 26.82
N ASP A 444 20.56 4.96 26.96
CA ASP A 444 21.81 5.48 27.54
C ASP A 444 22.65 6.25 26.51
N TYR A 445 22.53 5.90 25.24
CA TYR A 445 23.37 6.45 24.17
C TYR A 445 22.86 7.78 23.62
N LEU A 446 21.53 7.91 23.45
CA LEU A 446 20.89 9.05 22.75
C LEU A 446 20.93 10.32 23.60
N LYS A 447 21.17 11.45 22.93
CA LYS A 447 21.24 12.79 23.53
C LYS A 447 20.36 13.77 22.74
N PRO A 448 19.96 14.88 23.37
CA PRO A 448 19.26 15.97 22.68
C PRO A 448 20.00 16.38 21.39
N GLY A 449 19.29 16.53 20.29
CA GLY A 449 19.81 16.84 18.96
C GLY A 449 20.16 15.63 18.11
N ASP A 450 20.22 14.41 18.65
CA ASP A 450 20.46 13.20 17.86
C ASP A 450 19.28 12.89 16.93
N TRP A 451 19.60 12.30 15.78
CA TRP A 451 18.65 11.80 14.80
C TRP A 451 18.66 10.27 14.78
N VAL A 452 17.48 9.66 14.87
CA VAL A 452 17.30 8.21 14.88
C VAL A 452 16.36 7.80 13.73
N LEU A 453 16.84 6.96 12.84
CA LEU A 453 16.01 6.27 11.85
C LEU A 453 15.72 4.86 12.36
N VAL A 454 14.44 4.47 12.40
CA VAL A 454 14.01 3.11 12.71
C VAL A 454 13.32 2.53 11.49
N LYS A 455 13.83 1.40 10.94
CA LYS A 455 13.31 0.80 9.72
C LYS A 455 13.54 -0.71 9.67
N GLY A 456 12.54 -1.44 9.16
CA GLY A 456 12.57 -2.87 8.89
C GLY A 456 11.29 -3.33 8.21
N SER A 457 11.24 -4.57 7.76
CA SER A 457 10.03 -5.17 7.21
C SER A 457 8.92 -5.29 8.27
N ARG A 458 7.67 -5.36 7.84
CA ARG A 458 6.50 -5.44 8.74
C ARG A 458 6.62 -6.59 9.76
N GLY A 459 7.14 -7.74 9.32
CA GLY A 459 7.36 -8.90 10.19
C GLY A 459 8.44 -8.70 11.25
N ALA A 460 9.36 -7.74 11.07
CA ALA A 460 10.41 -7.41 12.05
C ALA A 460 9.90 -6.55 13.22
N LYS A 461 8.65 -6.07 13.19
CA LYS A 461 7.97 -5.31 14.26
C LYS A 461 8.81 -4.15 14.81
N MET A 462 9.45 -3.40 13.91
CA MET A 462 10.31 -2.27 14.29
C MET A 462 9.52 -1.09 14.89
N ASP A 463 8.23 -1.05 14.69
CA ASP A 463 7.29 -0.12 15.31
C ASP A 463 7.32 -0.19 16.85
N ASP A 464 7.50 -1.38 17.43
CA ASP A 464 7.63 -1.54 18.89
C ASP A 464 8.80 -0.70 19.45
N ILE A 465 9.90 -0.58 18.68
CA ILE A 465 11.05 0.24 19.08
C ILE A 465 10.66 1.73 19.11
N VAL A 466 9.93 2.19 18.09
CA VAL A 466 9.48 3.60 18.02
C VAL A 466 8.51 3.91 19.17
N GLU A 467 7.54 3.04 19.46
CA GLU A 467 6.60 3.24 20.56
C GLU A 467 7.32 3.28 21.91
N ARG A 468 8.30 2.42 22.14
CA ARG A 468 9.11 2.45 23.36
C ARG A 468 9.97 3.72 23.47
N ILE A 469 10.50 4.25 22.35
CA ILE A 469 11.18 5.55 22.35
C ILE A 469 10.19 6.65 22.78
N LYS A 470 8.97 6.65 22.26
CA LYS A 470 7.92 7.60 22.66
C LYS A 470 7.58 7.51 24.15
N GLU A 471 7.51 6.29 24.69
CA GLU A 471 7.19 6.06 26.12
C GLU A 471 8.23 6.70 27.06
N TRP A 472 9.53 6.49 26.82
CA TRP A 472 10.57 7.00 27.74
C TRP A 472 11.05 8.41 27.43
N ALA A 473 10.94 8.88 26.20
CA ALA A 473 11.43 10.18 25.80
C ALA A 473 10.31 11.24 25.68
N GLY A 474 9.03 10.79 25.69
CA GLY A 474 7.87 11.64 25.43
C GLY A 474 7.80 12.14 23.99
N ILE A 475 6.70 12.74 23.60
CA ILE A 475 6.54 13.41 22.31
C ILE A 475 6.44 14.91 22.58
N LYS A 476 7.21 15.73 21.85
CA LYS A 476 7.03 17.17 21.88
C LYS A 476 5.74 17.52 21.14
N PRO A 477 4.80 18.24 21.77
CA PRO A 477 3.58 18.67 21.08
C PRO A 477 3.94 19.43 19.79
N GLU A 478 3.19 19.19 18.73
CA GLU A 478 3.28 20.03 17.52
C GLU A 478 2.82 21.45 17.90
N ALA A 479 3.68 22.44 17.61
CA ALA A 479 3.40 23.86 17.84
C ALA A 479 2.55 24.44 16.70
#